data_d8df6a04d6dcf47692d20a1f14bce6ce
#
_entry.id   d8df6a04d6dcf47692d20a1f14bce6ce
#
_cell.length_a   1.000
_cell.length_b   1.000
_cell.length_c   1.000
_cell.angle_alpha   90.00
_cell.angle_beta   90.00
_cell.angle_gamma   90.00
#
_symmetry.space_group_name_H-M   'P 1'
#
loop_
_entity.id
_entity.type
_entity.pdbx_description
1 polymer ?
#
loop_
_entity_poly.entity_id
_entity_poly.type
_entity_poly.pdbx_seq_one_letter_code
_entity_poly.pdbx_strand_id
1 'polypeptide(L)'
;MAGSIAALAALSSLPPAPAGASAAPALRKQTSTLAPGVTYTRITDSSIPLRTYVVTLDPSRAASLDVEAAGSTFGRYSPTSSIASAEGALAGINGDFTSDGVPVHAFAEEAVLKTDGTNVGATFAISRDEDHRYLRSGVKAVITGLNAANGRSFDVSGWNSESPRRGEIAAFTPMGGSERKPPSGACSARLVPTSGYRWGPTRRGVVRTYTVDVMRCQQDPVSTSGGVVLAADRDGPAADQVRAMNPGGVVTLTWDIEDWTGVTDVVGGAPQLLANGRVVTNDNCGTYFCSRNPRSGIGYTEDGKILLVVVDGRSSSSIGVTPVGFAHVFRNLGATSALNLDGGGGATMWVKGRGVVNVPSDGSERVVSNAVLVLPGADRDEPTGLALSRTRLASRSEGAAAEAASLADPASTGGLLDRYGG
;
A
#
# COMPACT_ATOMS: atom_id res chain seq x y z
N MET A 1 37.15 95.36 18.74
CA MET A 1 37.94 94.32 18.08
C MET A 1 37.24 92.99 18.28
N ALA A 2 36.55 92.52 17.24
CA ALA A 2 35.80 91.29 17.28
C ALA A 2 36.48 90.26 16.38
N GLY A 3 36.87 89.15 16.96
CA GLY A 3 37.49 88.07 16.25
C GLY A 3 36.46 86.92 16.03
N SER A 4 36.10 86.62 14.75
CA SER A 4 35.26 85.56 14.36
C SER A 4 36.06 84.26 14.28
N ILE A 5 35.60 83.19 14.95
CA ILE A 5 36.13 81.82 14.82
C ILE A 5 35.17 81.09 13.95
N ALA A 6 35.65 80.67 12.76
CA ALA A 6 34.90 79.79 11.84
C ALA A 6 35.14 78.37 12.28
N ALA A 7 34.05 77.62 12.58
CA ALA A 7 34.10 76.22 12.85
C ALA A 7 33.90 75.41 11.52
N LEU A 8 34.91 74.61 11.13
CA LEU A 8 34.82 73.66 10.03
C LEU A 8 34.07 72.43 10.53
N ALA A 9 32.91 72.19 9.97
CA ALA A 9 32.20 70.94 10.15
C ALA A 9 32.76 69.83 9.22
N ALA A 10 33.39 68.84 9.79
CA ALA A 10 33.83 67.63 9.06
C ALA A 10 32.61 66.68 8.79
N LEU A 11 32.18 66.60 7.58
CA LEU A 11 31.23 65.62 7.13
C LEU A 11 31.92 64.22 7.04
N SER A 12 31.73 63.40 8.07
CA SER A 12 32.10 61.98 8.01
C SER A 12 31.15 61.21 7.10
N SER A 13 31.63 60.76 5.93
CA SER A 13 30.92 59.86 5.03
C SER A 13 30.82 58.44 5.64
N LEU A 14 29.62 58.01 6.00
CA LEU A 14 29.33 56.63 6.38
C LEU A 14 29.60 55.72 5.16
N PRO A 15 30.27 54.58 5.38
CA PRO A 15 30.46 53.61 4.27
C PRO A 15 29.09 53.07 3.81
N PRO A 16 28.92 52.76 2.52
CA PRO A 16 27.69 52.18 2.02
C PRO A 16 27.43 50.84 2.70
N ALA A 17 26.17 50.60 3.12
CA ALA A 17 25.76 49.34 3.69
C ALA A 17 26.05 48.22 2.69
N PRO A 18 26.51 47.02 3.14
CA PRO A 18 26.79 45.91 2.24
C PRO A 18 25.50 45.55 1.49
N ALA A 19 25.62 45.40 0.15
CA ALA A 19 24.52 44.98 -0.70
C ALA A 19 23.91 43.67 -0.14
N GLY A 20 22.62 43.71 0.18
CA GLY A 20 21.92 42.63 0.83
C GLY A 20 22.12 41.32 0.05
N ALA A 21 22.66 40.32 0.73
CA ALA A 21 22.70 38.97 0.23
C ALA A 21 21.26 38.56 -0.13
N SER A 22 20.99 38.26 -1.40
CA SER A 22 19.71 37.75 -1.85
C SER A 22 19.40 36.51 -1.00
N ALA A 23 18.32 36.57 -0.22
CA ALA A 23 17.90 35.44 0.58
C ALA A 23 17.71 34.24 -0.36
N ALA A 24 18.36 33.13 -0.04
CA ALA A 24 18.16 31.86 -0.82
C ALA A 24 16.67 31.57 -0.86
N PRO A 25 16.13 31.08 -2.01
CA PRO A 25 14.72 30.81 -2.13
C PRO A 25 14.28 29.80 -1.07
N ALA A 26 13.17 30.11 -0.40
CA ALA A 26 12.62 29.27 0.69
C ALA A 26 12.34 27.85 0.22
N LEU A 27 11.95 27.66 -1.06
CA LEU A 27 11.67 26.38 -1.68
C LEU A 27 12.78 25.99 -2.67
N ARG A 28 13.40 24.84 -2.43
CA ARG A 28 14.44 24.25 -3.28
C ARG A 28 13.94 22.93 -3.89
N LYS A 29 14.01 22.80 -5.21
CA LYS A 29 13.71 21.55 -5.93
C LYS A 29 14.97 21.04 -6.62
N GLN A 30 15.26 19.75 -6.45
CA GLN A 30 16.35 19.05 -7.13
C GLN A 30 15.75 17.82 -7.82
N THR A 31 15.74 17.83 -9.15
CA THR A 31 15.14 16.74 -9.96
C THR A 31 16.24 16.00 -10.73
N SER A 32 16.08 14.70 -10.84
CA SER A 32 16.90 13.81 -11.68
C SER A 32 16.02 12.79 -12.38
N THR A 33 16.37 12.44 -13.61
CA THR A 33 15.71 11.37 -14.36
C THR A 33 16.29 10.03 -13.93
N LEU A 34 15.42 9.07 -13.62
CA LEU A 34 15.80 7.69 -13.30
C LEU A 34 15.72 6.79 -14.54
N ALA A 35 14.69 7.00 -15.37
CA ALA A 35 14.45 6.33 -16.64
C ALA A 35 13.52 7.21 -17.49
N PRO A 36 13.32 6.91 -18.79
CA PRO A 36 12.31 7.59 -19.59
C PRO A 36 10.93 7.55 -18.90
N GLY A 37 10.34 8.72 -18.63
CA GLY A 37 9.07 8.84 -17.93
C GLY A 37 9.16 8.72 -16.39
N VAL A 38 10.32 8.48 -15.80
CA VAL A 38 10.48 8.36 -14.35
C VAL A 38 11.46 9.41 -13.85
N THR A 39 10.99 10.27 -12.94
CA THR A 39 11.84 11.28 -12.29
C THR A 39 11.79 11.16 -10.77
N TYR A 40 12.90 11.47 -10.13
CA TYR A 40 13.01 11.66 -8.70
C TYR A 40 13.24 13.13 -8.39
N THR A 41 12.46 13.68 -7.48
CA THR A 41 12.57 15.08 -7.05
C THR A 41 12.66 15.16 -5.52
N ARG A 42 13.69 15.83 -5.02
CA ARG A 42 13.79 16.26 -3.62
C ARG A 42 13.35 17.71 -3.51
N ILE A 43 12.43 17.98 -2.61
CA ILE A 43 11.92 19.32 -2.31
C ILE A 43 12.28 19.64 -0.85
N THR A 44 12.90 20.78 -0.64
CA THR A 44 13.22 21.30 0.69
C THR A 44 12.62 22.69 0.83
N ASP A 45 11.80 22.88 1.85
CA ASP A 45 11.27 24.18 2.23
C ASP A 45 11.97 24.63 3.52
N SER A 46 12.65 25.77 3.46
CA SER A 46 13.34 26.35 4.61
C SER A 46 12.49 27.36 5.39
N SER A 47 11.35 27.78 4.84
CA SER A 47 10.39 28.63 5.55
C SER A 47 9.57 27.83 6.57
N ILE A 48 9.29 26.58 6.23
CA ILE A 48 8.74 25.57 7.13
C ILE A 48 9.69 24.38 7.04
N PRO A 49 10.42 23.99 8.11
CA PRO A 49 11.34 22.85 8.02
C PRO A 49 10.63 21.62 7.50
N LEU A 50 10.75 21.38 6.17
CA LEU A 50 10.05 20.29 5.49
C LEU A 50 10.90 19.73 4.35
N ARG A 51 11.02 18.40 4.33
CA ARG A 51 11.66 17.64 3.26
C ARG A 51 10.65 16.69 2.66
N THR A 52 10.46 16.81 1.34
CA THR A 52 9.55 15.98 0.56
C THR A 52 10.33 15.31 -0.55
N TYR A 53 10.07 14.04 -0.76
CA TYR A 53 10.66 13.21 -1.79
C TYR A 53 9.54 12.70 -2.69
N VAL A 54 9.73 12.84 -3.99
CA VAL A 54 8.70 12.54 -4.98
C VAL A 54 9.31 11.70 -6.09
N VAL A 55 8.71 10.57 -6.38
CA VAL A 55 8.91 9.86 -7.64
C VAL A 55 7.69 10.11 -8.50
N THR A 56 7.91 10.61 -9.71
CA THR A 56 6.86 10.81 -10.71
C THR A 56 7.05 9.79 -11.81
N LEU A 57 6.00 9.01 -12.08
CA LEU A 57 5.91 8.05 -13.16
C LEU A 57 4.92 8.55 -14.22
N ASP A 58 5.37 8.62 -15.45
CA ASP A 58 4.50 8.74 -16.63
C ASP A 58 4.24 7.34 -17.19
N PRO A 59 3.05 6.76 -16.98
CA PRO A 59 2.74 5.40 -17.38
C PRO A 59 2.63 5.21 -18.88
N SER A 60 2.61 6.28 -19.68
CA SER A 60 2.69 6.22 -21.15
C SER A 60 4.10 5.89 -21.65
N ARG A 61 5.09 5.81 -20.76
CA ARG A 61 6.48 5.50 -21.07
C ARG A 61 6.85 4.08 -20.65
N ALA A 62 8.08 3.67 -20.90
CA ALA A 62 8.58 2.33 -20.64
C ALA A 62 8.93 2.09 -19.15
N ALA A 63 7.98 2.31 -18.26
CA ALA A 63 8.06 1.94 -16.84
C ALA A 63 6.66 1.63 -16.31
N SER A 64 6.57 0.77 -15.30
CA SER A 64 5.30 0.35 -14.71
C SER A 64 5.26 0.60 -13.20
N LEU A 65 4.05 0.74 -12.67
CA LEU A 65 3.78 0.70 -11.25
C LEU A 65 3.42 -0.74 -10.85
N ASP A 66 3.85 -1.15 -9.68
CA ASP A 66 3.61 -2.47 -9.14
C ASP A 66 3.41 -2.40 -7.63
N VAL A 67 2.77 -3.39 -7.03
CA VAL A 67 2.72 -3.58 -5.58
C VAL A 67 3.21 -4.97 -5.24
N GLU A 68 4.04 -5.06 -4.21
CA GLU A 68 4.70 -6.30 -3.82
C GLU A 68 4.56 -6.57 -2.34
N ALA A 69 4.17 -7.80 -2.00
CA ALA A 69 4.21 -8.28 -0.64
C ALA A 69 5.65 -8.60 -0.20
N ALA A 70 5.94 -8.49 1.09
CA ALA A 70 7.24 -8.82 1.66
C ALA A 70 7.59 -10.32 1.57
N GLY A 71 6.65 -11.17 1.15
CA GLY A 71 6.88 -12.60 0.98
C GLY A 71 5.68 -13.32 0.38
N SER A 72 5.85 -14.62 0.10
CA SER A 72 4.82 -15.47 -0.53
C SER A 72 3.59 -15.77 0.36
N THR A 73 3.65 -15.41 1.64
CA THR A 73 2.54 -15.53 2.60
C THR A 73 2.54 -14.33 3.54
N PHE A 74 1.40 -14.00 4.10
CA PHE A 74 1.29 -13.00 5.16
C PHE A 74 2.07 -13.39 6.41
N GLY A 75 2.29 -12.45 7.33
CA GLY A 75 3.18 -12.61 8.49
C GLY A 75 4.66 -12.39 8.15
N ARG A 76 4.96 -12.01 6.92
CA ARG A 76 6.33 -11.67 6.50
C ARG A 76 6.53 -10.16 6.45
N TYR A 77 7.75 -9.78 6.83
CA TYR A 77 8.19 -8.40 6.79
C TYR A 77 9.54 -8.31 6.09
N SER A 78 9.76 -7.24 5.36
CA SER A 78 11.04 -6.94 4.73
C SER A 78 11.21 -5.42 4.63
N PRO A 79 12.45 -4.88 4.65
CA PRO A 79 12.67 -3.47 4.32
C PRO A 79 12.17 -3.15 2.92
N THR A 80 11.61 -1.95 2.72
CA THR A 80 11.20 -1.46 1.38
C THR A 80 12.35 -1.54 0.38
N SER A 81 13.57 -1.22 0.83
CA SER A 81 14.79 -1.31 0.01
C SER A 81 15.07 -2.75 -0.47
N SER A 82 14.83 -3.75 0.38
CA SER A 82 15.01 -5.16 0.04
C SER A 82 13.97 -5.64 -0.96
N ILE A 83 12.67 -5.29 -0.75
CA ILE A 83 11.60 -5.61 -1.68
C ILE A 83 11.90 -4.97 -3.04
N ALA A 84 12.18 -3.66 -3.07
CA ALA A 84 12.46 -2.93 -4.30
C ALA A 84 13.71 -3.44 -5.04
N SER A 85 14.76 -3.80 -4.31
CA SER A 85 15.98 -4.35 -4.90
C SER A 85 15.78 -5.74 -5.49
N ALA A 86 15.01 -6.61 -4.81
CA ALA A 86 14.70 -7.96 -5.27
C ALA A 86 13.91 -7.94 -6.61
N GLU A 87 13.00 -6.99 -6.76
CA GLU A 87 12.20 -6.82 -7.98
C GLU A 87 12.92 -5.99 -9.07
N GLY A 88 14.14 -5.52 -8.80
CA GLY A 88 14.90 -4.72 -9.76
C GLY A 88 14.31 -3.33 -10.02
N ALA A 89 13.52 -2.81 -9.09
CA ALA A 89 12.80 -1.55 -9.21
C ALA A 89 13.72 -0.36 -9.49
N LEU A 90 13.21 0.69 -10.12
CA LEU A 90 13.85 1.99 -10.26
C LEU A 90 13.70 2.82 -8.99
N ALA A 91 12.54 2.69 -8.33
CA ALA A 91 12.23 3.32 -7.06
C ALA A 91 11.10 2.56 -6.36
N GLY A 92 10.95 2.77 -5.05
CA GLY A 92 9.82 2.22 -4.29
C GLY A 92 9.58 3.00 -3.01
N ILE A 93 8.36 2.89 -2.50
CA ILE A 93 7.97 3.35 -1.18
C ILE A 93 7.31 2.22 -0.39
N ASN A 94 7.26 2.33 0.94
CA ASN A 94 6.44 1.44 1.75
C ASN A 94 4.96 1.52 1.35
N GLY A 95 4.23 0.45 1.59
CA GLY A 95 2.81 0.34 1.21
C GLY A 95 1.85 0.62 2.36
N ASP A 96 0.83 -0.25 2.46
CA ASP A 96 -0.28 -0.16 3.41
C ASP A 96 0.16 -0.35 4.87
N PHE A 97 -0.69 0.10 5.78
CA PHE A 97 -0.65 -0.30 7.19
C PHE A 97 -0.70 -1.82 7.32
N THR A 98 -0.13 -2.33 8.39
CA THR A 98 -0.07 -3.77 8.62
C THR A 98 -0.45 -4.13 10.04
N SER A 99 -1.17 -5.25 10.19
CA SER A 99 -1.39 -5.94 11.45
C SER A 99 -0.91 -7.39 11.28
N ASP A 100 0.05 -7.79 12.11
CA ASP A 100 0.65 -9.13 12.07
C ASP A 100 1.21 -9.52 10.68
N GLY A 101 1.75 -8.54 9.96
CA GLY A 101 2.27 -8.75 8.60
C GLY A 101 1.22 -8.95 7.52
N VAL A 102 -0.04 -8.62 7.82
CA VAL A 102 -1.15 -8.63 6.86
C VAL A 102 -1.53 -7.19 6.55
N PRO A 103 -1.67 -6.80 5.28
CA PRO A 103 -2.21 -5.49 4.91
C PRO A 103 -3.59 -5.27 5.56
N VAL A 104 -3.78 -4.09 6.14
CA VAL A 104 -5.02 -3.75 6.86
C VAL A 104 -6.18 -3.51 5.89
N HIS A 105 -5.89 -3.02 4.71
CA HIS A 105 -6.87 -2.78 3.66
C HIS A 105 -6.72 -3.80 2.52
N ALA A 106 -7.56 -3.68 1.49
CA ALA A 106 -7.50 -4.57 0.35
C ALA A 106 -6.13 -4.52 -0.35
N PHE A 107 -5.62 -5.70 -0.68
CA PHE A 107 -4.33 -5.88 -1.34
C PHE A 107 -4.43 -6.94 -2.43
N ALA A 108 -3.96 -6.59 -3.63
CA ALA A 108 -3.86 -7.49 -4.77
C ALA A 108 -2.55 -7.27 -5.50
N GLU A 109 -1.94 -8.32 -5.99
CA GLU A 109 -0.77 -8.29 -6.87
C GLU A 109 -0.93 -9.34 -7.98
N GLU A 110 -0.39 -9.08 -9.18
CA GLU A 110 -0.43 -10.00 -10.32
C GLU A 110 -1.86 -10.47 -10.67
N ALA A 111 -2.82 -9.56 -10.65
CA ALA A 111 -4.25 -9.82 -10.88
C ALA A 111 -4.86 -10.88 -9.93
N VAL A 112 -4.28 -11.06 -8.74
CA VAL A 112 -4.78 -11.96 -7.70
C VAL A 112 -5.08 -11.18 -6.43
N LEU A 113 -6.33 -11.25 -5.97
CA LEU A 113 -6.73 -10.75 -4.67
C LEU A 113 -6.05 -11.56 -3.57
N LYS A 114 -5.22 -10.91 -2.76
CA LYS A 114 -4.53 -11.54 -1.62
C LYS A 114 -5.33 -11.40 -0.34
N THR A 115 -5.94 -10.23 -0.11
CA THR A 115 -6.88 -9.99 1.00
C THR A 115 -7.84 -8.87 0.61
N ASP A 116 -9.07 -8.93 1.12
CA ASP A 116 -10.02 -7.82 1.06
C ASP A 116 -9.84 -6.83 2.24
N GLY A 117 -8.91 -7.14 3.14
CA GLY A 117 -8.59 -6.31 4.29
C GLY A 117 -9.51 -6.55 5.49
N THR A 118 -9.17 -5.94 6.60
CA THR A 118 -9.94 -6.00 7.86
C THR A 118 -10.69 -4.69 8.13
N ASN A 119 -10.29 -3.62 7.45
CA ASN A 119 -10.89 -2.29 7.58
C ASN A 119 -11.42 -1.78 6.23
N VAL A 120 -12.54 -1.08 6.32
CA VAL A 120 -13.06 -0.29 5.21
C VAL A 120 -12.16 0.93 5.03
N GLY A 121 -11.31 0.91 4.01
CA GLY A 121 -10.44 2.00 3.63
C GLY A 121 -10.61 2.35 2.16
N ALA A 122 -9.81 3.30 1.71
CA ALA A 122 -9.67 3.57 0.28
C ALA A 122 -8.57 2.69 -0.31
N THR A 123 -8.65 2.44 -1.60
CA THR A 123 -7.63 1.69 -2.34
C THR A 123 -7.14 2.49 -3.53
N PHE A 124 -5.87 2.32 -3.86
CA PHE A 124 -5.31 2.74 -5.12
C PHE A 124 -5.20 1.50 -6.02
N ALA A 125 -6.05 1.44 -7.04
CA ALA A 125 -6.11 0.32 -7.97
C ALA A 125 -5.40 0.68 -9.27
N ILE A 126 -4.62 -0.24 -9.79
CA ILE A 126 -3.90 -0.14 -11.05
C ILE A 126 -4.60 -1.04 -12.05
N SER A 127 -5.03 -0.47 -13.17
CA SER A 127 -5.67 -1.22 -14.27
C SER A 127 -5.00 -0.86 -15.60
N ARG A 128 -5.09 -1.79 -16.57
CA ARG A 128 -4.48 -1.66 -17.88
C ARG A 128 -5.50 -1.87 -18.97
N ASP A 129 -5.25 -1.29 -20.14
CA ASP A 129 -6.02 -1.54 -21.37
C ASP A 129 -5.49 -2.78 -22.12
N GLU A 130 -6.16 -3.09 -23.25
CA GLU A 130 -5.77 -4.22 -24.11
C GLU A 130 -4.38 -4.05 -24.74
N ASP A 131 -3.88 -2.80 -24.83
CA ASP A 131 -2.53 -2.48 -25.29
C ASP A 131 -1.48 -2.48 -24.17
N HIS A 132 -1.80 -3.01 -23.00
CA HIS A 132 -0.95 -3.05 -21.80
C HIS A 132 -0.52 -1.68 -21.29
N ARG A 133 -1.24 -0.62 -21.63
CA ARG A 133 -1.07 0.72 -21.05
C ARG A 133 -1.97 0.88 -19.83
N TYR A 134 -1.55 1.71 -18.88
CA TYR A 134 -2.42 2.07 -17.76
C TYR A 134 -3.64 2.83 -18.27
N LEU A 135 -4.82 2.19 -18.21
CA LEU A 135 -6.09 2.83 -18.48
C LEU A 135 -6.50 3.74 -17.34
N ARG A 136 -6.26 3.25 -16.15
CA ARG A 136 -6.82 3.86 -14.96
C ARG A 136 -6.00 3.48 -13.74
N SER A 137 -5.59 4.47 -12.98
CA SER A 137 -5.23 4.33 -11.58
C SER A 137 -6.13 5.27 -10.78
N GLY A 138 -6.51 4.88 -9.57
CA GLY A 138 -7.38 5.72 -8.78
C GLY A 138 -7.63 5.18 -7.38
N VAL A 139 -8.07 6.08 -6.52
CA VAL A 139 -8.48 5.72 -5.16
C VAL A 139 -9.91 5.20 -5.20
N LYS A 140 -10.12 3.97 -4.71
CA LYS A 140 -11.42 3.32 -4.68
C LYS A 140 -11.75 2.82 -3.29
N ALA A 141 -13.04 2.77 -2.98
CA ALA A 141 -13.55 2.08 -1.81
C ALA A 141 -13.57 0.57 -2.03
N VAL A 142 -13.60 -0.15 -0.95
CA VAL A 142 -13.36 -1.58 -0.79
C VAL A 142 -14.29 -2.49 -1.59
N ILE A 143 -13.78 -3.67 -1.87
CA ILE A 143 -14.38 -4.84 -2.48
C ILE A 143 -15.61 -5.32 -1.72
N THR A 144 -16.67 -5.62 -2.45
CA THR A 144 -17.87 -6.26 -1.92
C THR A 144 -18.25 -7.46 -2.79
N GLY A 145 -18.68 -8.54 -2.16
CA GLY A 145 -19.40 -9.62 -2.82
C GLY A 145 -18.56 -10.78 -3.36
N LEU A 146 -18.36 -11.79 -2.53
CA LEU A 146 -17.95 -13.12 -2.93
C LEU A 146 -19.10 -14.10 -2.70
N ASN A 147 -19.52 -14.80 -3.74
CA ASN A 147 -20.59 -15.81 -3.65
C ASN A 147 -20.04 -17.21 -3.87
N ALA A 148 -20.43 -18.16 -3.04
CA ALA A 148 -20.19 -19.57 -3.22
C ALA A 148 -21.51 -20.30 -3.45
N ALA A 149 -21.53 -21.22 -4.41
CA ALA A 149 -22.70 -22.01 -4.75
C ALA A 149 -22.34 -23.50 -4.79
N ASN A 150 -23.11 -24.31 -4.07
CA ASN A 150 -23.05 -25.77 -4.03
C ASN A 150 -24.46 -26.38 -4.16
N GLY A 151 -25.26 -25.84 -5.04
CA GLY A 151 -26.70 -26.06 -5.13
C GLY A 151 -27.52 -25.10 -4.27
N ARG A 152 -26.88 -24.32 -3.40
CA ARG A 152 -27.42 -23.19 -2.64
C ARG A 152 -26.48 -22.02 -2.77
N SER A 153 -27.01 -20.83 -3.01
CA SER A 153 -26.22 -19.62 -3.08
C SER A 153 -26.09 -18.97 -1.70
N PHE A 154 -24.92 -18.52 -1.33
CA PHE A 154 -24.64 -17.78 -0.10
C PHE A 154 -23.44 -16.84 -0.29
N ASP A 155 -23.33 -15.84 0.55
CA ASP A 155 -22.25 -14.86 0.49
C ASP A 155 -21.02 -15.34 1.25
N VAL A 156 -19.84 -15.02 0.73
CA VAL A 156 -18.54 -15.13 1.42
C VAL A 156 -18.16 -13.74 1.86
N SER A 157 -18.11 -13.51 3.18
CA SER A 157 -17.98 -12.19 3.79
C SER A 157 -16.55 -11.67 3.90
N GLY A 158 -15.53 -12.51 3.61
CA GLY A 158 -14.13 -12.10 3.72
C GLY A 158 -13.18 -13.04 2.95
N TRP A 159 -12.04 -12.49 2.51
CA TRP A 159 -11.00 -13.18 1.77
C TRP A 159 -9.63 -12.94 2.40
N ASN A 160 -9.08 -13.94 3.11
CA ASN A 160 -7.86 -13.81 3.90
C ASN A 160 -7.88 -12.60 4.85
N SER A 161 -9.06 -12.22 5.35
CA SER A 161 -9.24 -11.16 6.32
C SER A 161 -9.28 -11.71 7.75
N GLU A 162 -10.25 -11.31 8.54
CA GLU A 162 -10.44 -11.83 9.89
C GLU A 162 -11.21 -13.15 9.91
N SER A 163 -11.28 -13.75 11.09
CA SER A 163 -12.20 -14.86 11.34
C SER A 163 -13.63 -14.45 11.05
N PRO A 164 -14.46 -15.32 10.47
CA PRO A 164 -15.85 -15.01 10.19
C PRO A 164 -16.59 -14.64 11.47
N ARG A 165 -17.41 -13.62 11.41
CA ARG A 165 -18.33 -13.29 12.49
C ARG A 165 -19.45 -14.33 12.55
N ARG A 166 -20.20 -14.32 13.64
CA ARG A 166 -21.32 -15.24 13.78
C ARG A 166 -22.31 -15.10 12.60
N GLY A 167 -22.55 -16.22 11.93
CA GLY A 167 -23.44 -16.27 10.76
C GLY A 167 -22.79 -15.93 9.42
N GLU A 168 -21.49 -15.65 9.40
CA GLU A 168 -20.73 -15.37 8.19
C GLU A 168 -19.89 -16.58 7.75
N ILE A 169 -19.52 -16.59 6.47
CA ILE A 169 -18.56 -17.53 5.87
C ILE A 169 -17.40 -16.72 5.33
N ALA A 170 -16.17 -17.02 5.78
CA ALA A 170 -14.97 -16.43 5.25
C ALA A 170 -14.14 -17.44 4.46
N ALA A 171 -13.38 -16.93 3.48
CA ALA A 171 -12.46 -17.71 2.67
C ALA A 171 -11.01 -17.48 3.11
N PHE A 172 -10.24 -18.56 3.16
CA PHE A 172 -8.83 -18.59 3.49
C PHE A 172 -8.05 -19.32 2.41
N THR A 173 -6.90 -18.76 2.02
CA THR A 173 -6.01 -19.34 1.01
C THR A 173 -4.62 -19.57 1.60
N PRO A 174 -3.73 -20.31 0.92
CA PRO A 174 -2.35 -20.44 1.38
C PRO A 174 -1.60 -19.11 1.56
N MET A 175 -2.01 -18.05 0.86
CA MET A 175 -1.44 -16.71 1.05
C MET A 175 -1.64 -16.19 2.48
N GLY A 176 -2.72 -16.59 3.14
CA GLY A 176 -3.01 -16.23 4.52
C GLY A 176 -1.93 -16.67 5.51
N GLY A 177 -1.18 -17.72 5.20
CA GLY A 177 -0.10 -18.25 6.03
C GLY A 177 -0.60 -18.72 7.41
N SER A 178 0.18 -18.41 8.45
CA SER A 178 -0.20 -18.62 9.84
C SER A 178 -1.16 -17.56 10.37
N GLU A 179 -1.15 -16.36 9.76
CA GLU A 179 -1.86 -15.18 10.27
C GLU A 179 -3.34 -15.14 9.88
N ARG A 180 -3.65 -15.67 8.69
CA ARG A 180 -5.02 -15.74 8.18
C ARG A 180 -5.34 -17.19 7.82
N LYS A 181 -5.84 -17.92 8.82
CA LYS A 181 -6.21 -19.34 8.74
C LYS A 181 -7.61 -19.56 9.29
N PRO A 182 -8.28 -20.63 8.90
CA PRO A 182 -9.56 -20.97 9.48
C PRO A 182 -9.47 -21.07 11.01
N PRO A 183 -10.42 -20.52 11.78
CA PRO A 183 -10.38 -20.58 13.23
C PRO A 183 -10.57 -22.00 13.76
N SER A 184 -9.96 -22.27 14.90
CA SER A 184 -10.17 -23.55 15.62
C SER A 184 -11.63 -23.71 16.00
N GLY A 185 -12.17 -24.92 15.81
CA GLY A 185 -13.56 -25.25 16.12
C GLY A 185 -14.58 -24.84 15.06
N ALA A 186 -14.17 -24.15 14.01
CA ALA A 186 -15.04 -23.78 12.88
C ALA A 186 -15.49 -25.01 12.07
N CYS A 187 -16.65 -24.89 11.42
CA CYS A 187 -16.97 -25.73 10.28
C CYS A 187 -16.22 -25.21 9.07
N SER A 188 -15.41 -26.05 8.44
CA SER A 188 -14.58 -25.66 7.31
C SER A 188 -14.52 -26.72 6.22
N ALA A 189 -14.54 -26.25 4.96
CA ALA A 189 -14.44 -27.08 3.77
C ALA A 189 -13.31 -26.58 2.86
N ARG A 190 -12.38 -27.47 2.48
CA ARG A 190 -11.34 -27.15 1.52
C ARG A 190 -11.82 -27.42 0.10
N LEU A 191 -11.65 -26.40 -0.72
CA LEU A 191 -12.03 -26.38 -2.12
C LEU A 191 -10.76 -26.44 -2.98
N VAL A 192 -10.62 -27.48 -3.79
CA VAL A 192 -9.50 -27.68 -4.71
C VAL A 192 -9.95 -27.24 -6.10
N PRO A 193 -9.21 -26.39 -6.82
CA PRO A 193 -9.61 -25.94 -8.14
C PRO A 193 -9.62 -27.11 -9.14
N THR A 194 -10.67 -27.18 -9.96
CA THR A 194 -10.82 -28.20 -11.01
C THR A 194 -9.97 -27.92 -12.25
N SER A 195 -9.42 -26.71 -12.36
CA SER A 195 -8.50 -26.29 -13.42
C SER A 195 -7.33 -25.51 -12.80
N GLY A 196 -6.27 -25.23 -13.56
CA GLY A 196 -5.01 -24.68 -13.06
C GLY A 196 -5.04 -23.30 -12.37
N TYR A 197 -6.21 -22.77 -12.06
CA TYR A 197 -6.37 -21.50 -11.33
C TYR A 197 -6.33 -21.75 -9.82
N ARG A 198 -5.49 -21.02 -9.12
CA ARG A 198 -5.26 -21.29 -7.69
C ARG A 198 -6.06 -20.40 -6.75
N TRP A 199 -6.26 -19.10 -7.08
CA TRP A 199 -6.76 -18.12 -6.10
C TRP A 199 -7.72 -17.13 -6.74
N GLY A 200 -8.27 -16.22 -5.94
CA GLY A 200 -9.27 -15.25 -6.35
C GLY A 200 -8.77 -14.25 -7.39
N PRO A 201 -9.42 -14.12 -8.54
CA PRO A 201 -9.07 -13.13 -9.54
C PRO A 201 -9.51 -11.73 -9.12
N THR A 202 -8.85 -10.70 -9.64
CA THR A 202 -9.27 -9.29 -9.44
C THR A 202 -10.39 -8.86 -10.40
N ARG A 203 -10.80 -9.73 -11.34
CA ARG A 203 -11.85 -9.38 -12.31
C ARG A 203 -13.25 -9.64 -11.77
N ARG A 204 -14.14 -8.66 -11.92
CA ARG A 204 -15.57 -8.80 -11.66
C ARG A 204 -16.21 -9.88 -12.53
N GLY A 205 -17.15 -10.66 -11.95
CA GLY A 205 -17.92 -11.65 -12.65
C GLY A 205 -17.17 -12.91 -13.05
N VAL A 206 -15.92 -13.06 -12.60
CA VAL A 206 -15.19 -14.31 -12.84
C VAL A 206 -15.75 -15.44 -12.00
N VAL A 207 -16.04 -16.54 -12.65
CA VAL A 207 -16.56 -17.77 -12.05
C VAL A 207 -15.47 -18.84 -12.05
N ARG A 208 -15.25 -19.49 -10.91
CA ARG A 208 -14.32 -20.61 -10.77
C ARG A 208 -15.00 -21.78 -10.11
N THR A 209 -14.72 -22.96 -10.61
CA THR A 209 -15.28 -24.24 -10.12
C THR A 209 -14.23 -25.00 -9.32
N TYR A 210 -14.64 -25.52 -8.20
CA TYR A 210 -13.81 -26.26 -7.26
C TYR A 210 -14.48 -27.59 -6.90
N THR A 211 -13.68 -28.58 -6.56
CA THR A 211 -14.15 -29.82 -5.92
C THR A 211 -13.88 -29.72 -4.42
N VAL A 212 -14.86 -30.11 -3.63
CA VAL A 212 -14.70 -30.25 -2.18
C VAL A 212 -13.80 -31.46 -1.90
N ASP A 213 -12.65 -31.20 -1.30
CA ASP A 213 -11.69 -32.24 -0.93
C ASP A 213 -11.96 -32.79 0.49
N VAL A 214 -12.15 -31.88 1.44
CA VAL A 214 -12.43 -32.24 2.83
C VAL A 214 -13.40 -31.23 3.44
N MET A 215 -14.30 -31.71 4.29
CA MET A 215 -15.19 -30.89 5.15
C MET A 215 -15.16 -31.45 6.56
N ARG A 216 -15.00 -30.60 7.55
CA ARG A 216 -15.07 -30.98 8.96
C ARG A 216 -15.47 -29.80 9.85
N CYS A 217 -16.08 -30.14 10.99
CA CYS A 217 -16.43 -29.19 12.08
C CYS A 217 -15.74 -29.68 13.36
N GLN A 218 -14.43 -29.50 13.46
CA GLN A 218 -13.60 -30.06 14.53
C GLN A 218 -12.68 -29.00 15.11
N GLN A 219 -11.98 -29.32 16.21
CA GLN A 219 -11.02 -28.44 16.87
C GLN A 219 -9.88 -28.02 15.94
N ASP A 220 -9.36 -28.97 15.17
CA ASP A 220 -8.29 -28.70 14.21
C ASP A 220 -8.88 -28.12 12.92
N PRO A 221 -8.49 -26.91 12.55
CA PRO A 221 -8.95 -26.30 11.31
C PRO A 221 -8.45 -27.07 10.09
N VAL A 222 -9.21 -27.02 8.99
CA VAL A 222 -8.78 -27.55 7.70
C VAL A 222 -7.62 -26.70 7.19
N SER A 223 -6.53 -27.35 6.76
CA SER A 223 -5.37 -26.68 6.16
C SER A 223 -5.72 -26.02 4.82
N THR A 224 -5.22 -24.81 4.59
CA THR A 224 -5.32 -24.11 3.32
C THR A 224 -4.35 -24.63 2.26
N SER A 225 -3.46 -25.57 2.60
CA SER A 225 -2.51 -26.14 1.64
C SER A 225 -3.22 -26.75 0.44
N GLY A 226 -2.95 -26.23 -0.76
CA GLY A 226 -3.48 -26.71 -2.03
C GLY A 226 -4.91 -26.26 -2.37
N GLY A 227 -5.59 -25.43 -1.56
CA GLY A 227 -6.96 -25.02 -1.84
C GLY A 227 -7.42 -23.75 -1.15
N VAL A 228 -8.64 -23.35 -1.45
CA VAL A 228 -9.38 -22.32 -0.70
C VAL A 228 -10.17 -23.02 0.39
N VAL A 229 -10.11 -22.54 1.61
CA VAL A 229 -10.94 -23.05 2.71
C VAL A 229 -12.04 -22.06 3.00
N LEU A 230 -13.29 -22.49 2.85
CA LEU A 230 -14.45 -21.77 3.37
C LEU A 230 -14.68 -22.21 4.81
N ALA A 231 -14.78 -21.25 5.73
CA ALA A 231 -15.01 -21.50 7.14
C ALA A 231 -16.13 -20.64 7.71
N ALA A 232 -16.90 -21.21 8.61
CA ALA A 232 -17.95 -20.55 9.37
C ALA A 232 -17.84 -20.91 10.85
N ASP A 233 -18.53 -20.19 11.72
CA ASP A 233 -18.72 -20.62 13.11
C ASP A 233 -19.22 -22.07 13.16
N ARG A 234 -19.01 -22.72 14.32
CA ARG A 234 -19.37 -24.13 14.50
C ARG A 234 -20.85 -24.43 14.28
N ASP A 235 -21.71 -23.49 14.66
CA ASP A 235 -23.14 -23.67 14.69
C ASP A 235 -23.88 -22.53 13.97
N GLY A 236 -25.09 -22.82 13.52
CA GLY A 236 -25.96 -21.86 12.85
C GLY A 236 -25.99 -22.01 11.32
N PRO A 237 -26.78 -21.15 10.65
CA PRO A 237 -27.06 -21.30 9.20
C PRO A 237 -25.82 -21.30 8.30
N ALA A 238 -24.80 -20.49 8.62
CA ALA A 238 -23.55 -20.46 7.89
C ALA A 238 -22.78 -21.80 8.00
N ALA A 239 -22.72 -22.35 9.23
CA ALA A 239 -22.13 -23.67 9.46
C ALA A 239 -22.89 -24.78 8.71
N ASP A 240 -24.22 -24.71 8.66
CA ASP A 240 -25.05 -25.68 7.92
C ASP A 240 -24.79 -25.64 6.41
N GLN A 241 -24.49 -24.45 5.89
CA GLN A 241 -24.08 -24.31 4.48
C GLN A 241 -22.71 -24.96 4.23
N VAL A 242 -21.73 -24.76 5.12
CA VAL A 242 -20.43 -25.41 5.03
C VAL A 242 -20.56 -26.92 5.21
N ARG A 243 -21.37 -27.42 6.17
CA ARG A 243 -21.64 -28.87 6.35
C ARG A 243 -22.26 -29.52 5.14
N ALA A 244 -23.04 -28.77 4.35
CA ALA A 244 -23.65 -29.29 3.11
C ALA A 244 -22.63 -29.51 1.98
N MET A 245 -21.38 -29.04 2.14
CA MET A 245 -20.30 -29.25 1.17
C MET A 245 -19.68 -30.63 1.37
N ASN A 246 -20.28 -31.65 0.77
CA ASN A 246 -19.77 -33.03 0.86
C ASN A 246 -18.50 -33.21 0.04
N PRO A 247 -17.50 -33.98 0.53
CA PRO A 247 -16.32 -34.35 -0.26
C PRO A 247 -16.71 -34.96 -1.62
N GLY A 248 -16.03 -34.54 -2.68
CA GLY A 248 -16.37 -34.87 -4.08
C GLY A 248 -17.44 -33.98 -4.70
N GLY A 249 -18.14 -33.16 -3.90
CA GLY A 249 -19.10 -32.16 -4.39
C GLY A 249 -18.44 -31.03 -5.12
N VAL A 250 -19.20 -30.28 -5.92
CA VAL A 250 -18.74 -29.16 -6.72
C VAL A 250 -19.23 -27.85 -6.09
N VAL A 251 -18.33 -26.90 -5.89
CA VAL A 251 -18.60 -25.55 -5.43
C VAL A 251 -18.10 -24.54 -6.45
N THR A 252 -18.94 -23.57 -6.79
CA THR A 252 -18.58 -22.50 -7.69
C THR A 252 -18.44 -21.19 -6.89
N LEU A 253 -17.31 -20.52 -7.02
CA LEU A 253 -17.09 -19.19 -6.48
C LEU A 253 -17.24 -18.17 -7.61
N THR A 254 -17.97 -17.09 -7.34
CA THR A 254 -18.11 -15.94 -8.23
C THR A 254 -17.62 -14.70 -7.50
N TRP A 255 -16.69 -13.96 -8.13
CA TRP A 255 -16.17 -12.71 -7.60
C TRP A 255 -16.97 -11.54 -8.18
N ASP A 256 -17.63 -10.79 -7.32
CA ASP A 256 -18.29 -9.53 -7.66
C ASP A 256 -17.52 -8.37 -7.02
N ILE A 257 -16.52 -7.90 -7.73
CA ILE A 257 -15.66 -6.81 -7.30
C ILE A 257 -16.13 -5.56 -8.04
N GLU A 258 -16.67 -4.58 -7.31
CA GLU A 258 -17.19 -3.37 -7.91
C GLU A 258 -16.13 -2.59 -8.68
N ASP A 259 -16.48 -2.12 -9.88
CA ASP A 259 -15.67 -1.25 -10.75
C ASP A 259 -14.26 -1.74 -11.11
N TRP A 260 -13.91 -2.99 -10.81
CA TRP A 260 -12.59 -3.54 -11.06
C TRP A 260 -12.54 -4.31 -12.38
N THR A 261 -12.45 -3.57 -13.48
CA THR A 261 -12.21 -4.14 -14.80
C THR A 261 -10.74 -3.97 -15.14
N GLY A 262 -10.04 -5.09 -15.36
CA GLY A 262 -8.62 -5.08 -15.75
C GLY A 262 -7.66 -4.61 -14.65
N VAL A 263 -8.06 -4.67 -13.38
CA VAL A 263 -7.19 -4.36 -12.24
C VAL A 263 -6.17 -5.47 -12.06
N THR A 264 -4.89 -5.10 -12.00
CA THR A 264 -3.79 -6.02 -11.73
C THR A 264 -3.30 -5.90 -10.30
N ASP A 265 -3.19 -4.67 -9.79
CA ASP A 265 -2.59 -4.40 -8.51
C ASP A 265 -3.44 -3.46 -7.68
N VAL A 266 -3.41 -3.66 -6.37
CA VAL A 266 -4.15 -2.85 -5.41
C VAL A 266 -3.32 -2.67 -4.16
N VAL A 267 -3.16 -1.43 -3.74
CA VAL A 267 -2.68 -1.08 -2.41
C VAL A 267 -3.76 -0.30 -1.68
N GLY A 268 -4.10 -0.74 -0.49
CA GLY A 268 -5.01 -0.02 0.39
C GLY A 268 -4.32 1.05 1.22
N GLY A 269 -5.11 1.88 1.88
CA GLY A 269 -4.61 2.91 2.77
C GLY A 269 -5.71 3.76 3.39
N ALA A 270 -5.34 4.61 4.32
CA ALA A 270 -6.24 5.56 4.96
C ALA A 270 -5.48 6.76 5.53
N PRO A 271 -6.10 7.95 5.53
CA PRO A 271 -7.33 8.31 4.83
C PRO A 271 -7.09 8.58 3.35
N GLN A 272 -8.17 8.62 2.56
CA GLN A 272 -8.14 9.28 1.27
C GLN A 272 -7.86 10.77 1.49
N LEU A 273 -6.87 11.31 0.78
CA LEU A 273 -6.40 12.68 0.95
C LEU A 273 -7.09 13.65 -0.01
N LEU A 274 -7.13 13.25 -1.28
CA LEU A 274 -7.74 14.04 -2.37
C LEU A 274 -8.74 13.18 -3.15
N ALA A 275 -9.82 13.81 -3.55
CA ALA A 275 -10.76 13.31 -4.56
C ALA A 275 -11.15 14.46 -5.49
N ASN A 276 -10.97 14.28 -6.80
CA ASN A 276 -11.28 15.29 -7.83
C ASN A 276 -10.66 16.67 -7.52
N GLY A 277 -9.40 16.70 -7.08
CA GLY A 277 -8.66 17.91 -6.72
C GLY A 277 -9.05 18.55 -5.38
N ARG A 278 -10.04 17.98 -4.68
CA ARG A 278 -10.51 18.51 -3.37
C ARG A 278 -9.91 17.71 -2.23
N VAL A 279 -9.55 18.40 -1.15
CA VAL A 279 -9.17 17.78 0.12
C VAL A 279 -10.41 17.14 0.74
N VAL A 280 -10.35 15.84 1.01
CA VAL A 280 -11.46 15.04 1.58
C VAL A 280 -11.14 14.45 2.95
N THR A 281 -9.95 14.73 3.47
CA THR A 281 -9.50 14.36 4.83
C THR A 281 -9.58 15.55 5.78
N ASN A 282 -9.46 15.28 7.08
CA ASN A 282 -9.38 16.30 8.12
C ASN A 282 -8.31 15.95 9.16
N ASP A 283 -8.00 16.90 10.05
CA ASP A 283 -7.02 16.73 11.12
C ASP A 283 -7.67 16.54 12.50
N ASN A 284 -8.98 16.30 12.57
CA ASN A 284 -9.77 16.28 13.80
C ASN A 284 -9.99 14.85 14.34
N CYS A 285 -9.03 13.96 14.20
CA CYS A 285 -9.18 12.60 14.67
C CYS A 285 -8.82 12.38 16.16
N GLY A 286 -8.36 13.40 16.84
CA GLY A 286 -8.04 13.33 18.27
C GLY A 286 -6.91 12.37 18.65
N THR A 287 -6.17 11.86 17.68
CA THR A 287 -5.09 10.89 17.87
C THR A 287 -3.76 11.44 17.37
N TYR A 288 -2.66 10.78 17.78
CA TYR A 288 -1.32 11.09 17.30
C TYR A 288 -1.20 11.00 15.77
N PHE A 289 -2.02 10.18 15.13
CA PHE A 289 -2.07 10.06 13.67
C PHE A 289 -2.40 11.40 12.99
N CYS A 290 -3.29 12.22 13.54
CA CYS A 290 -3.66 13.52 12.96
C CYS A 290 -2.65 14.64 13.25
N SER A 291 -1.62 14.40 14.03
CA SER A 291 -0.53 15.33 14.24
C SER A 291 0.46 15.34 13.07
N ARG A 292 1.45 16.24 13.13
CA ARG A 292 2.55 16.27 12.17
C ARG A 292 3.42 15.04 12.32
N ASN A 293 3.50 14.23 11.27
CA ASN A 293 4.26 12.99 11.20
C ASN A 293 4.97 12.83 9.86
N PRO A 294 6.00 11.97 9.75
CA PRO A 294 6.42 11.43 8.46
C PRO A 294 5.24 10.76 7.77
N ARG A 295 5.14 10.89 6.45
CA ARG A 295 4.05 10.35 5.66
C ARG A 295 4.55 9.71 4.38
N SER A 296 3.89 8.64 3.96
CA SER A 296 4.01 8.07 2.63
C SER A 296 2.65 8.05 1.96
N GLY A 297 2.62 8.17 0.65
CA GLY A 297 1.36 8.16 -0.07
C GLY A 297 1.55 8.06 -1.57
N ILE A 298 0.44 7.76 -2.23
CA ILE A 298 0.34 7.61 -3.67
C ILE A 298 -0.80 8.49 -4.20
N GLY A 299 -0.60 9.05 -5.39
CA GLY A 299 -1.64 9.84 -6.06
C GLY A 299 -1.44 9.87 -7.55
N TYR A 300 -2.39 10.46 -8.26
CA TYR A 300 -2.28 10.69 -9.70
C TYR A 300 -2.78 12.07 -10.09
N THR A 301 -2.21 12.58 -11.17
CA THR A 301 -2.53 13.87 -11.76
C THR A 301 -3.61 13.74 -12.83
N GLU A 302 -4.17 14.87 -13.28
CA GLU A 302 -5.16 14.89 -14.36
C GLU A 302 -4.61 14.36 -15.69
N ASP A 303 -3.33 14.58 -15.96
CA ASP A 303 -2.63 14.07 -17.15
C ASP A 303 -2.13 12.61 -16.99
N GLY A 304 -2.61 11.91 -15.96
CA GLY A 304 -2.39 10.48 -15.74
C GLY A 304 -1.04 10.10 -15.11
N LYS A 305 -0.19 11.06 -14.74
CA LYS A 305 1.05 10.75 -14.03
C LYS A 305 0.78 10.26 -12.62
N ILE A 306 1.57 9.30 -12.18
CA ILE A 306 1.51 8.73 -10.83
C ILE A 306 2.60 9.37 -9.96
N LEU A 307 2.26 9.70 -8.74
CA LEU A 307 3.12 10.34 -7.75
C LEU A 307 3.29 9.41 -6.54
N LEU A 308 4.51 8.97 -6.27
CA LEU A 308 4.89 8.36 -5.00
C LEU A 308 5.55 9.45 -4.16
N VAL A 309 5.02 9.73 -2.98
CA VAL A 309 5.46 10.86 -2.15
C VAL A 309 5.78 10.39 -0.75
N VAL A 310 6.97 10.75 -0.26
CA VAL A 310 7.37 10.59 1.14
C VAL A 310 7.75 11.95 1.71
N VAL A 311 7.28 12.24 2.92
CA VAL A 311 7.61 13.44 3.68
C VAL A 311 8.31 13.01 4.96
N ASP A 312 9.52 13.52 5.22
CA ASP A 312 10.20 13.35 6.49
C ASP A 312 9.46 14.06 7.62
N GLY A 313 9.66 13.61 8.84
CA GLY A 313 9.07 14.24 10.01
C GLY A 313 9.82 13.93 11.31
N ARG A 314 9.27 14.40 12.43
CA ARG A 314 9.79 14.18 13.79
C ARG A 314 11.22 14.66 14.00
N SER A 315 11.68 15.65 13.22
CA SER A 315 13.01 16.22 13.35
C SER A 315 12.99 17.75 13.17
N SER A 316 14.02 18.44 13.67
CA SER A 316 14.17 19.88 13.48
C SER A 316 14.36 20.28 12.01
N SER A 317 14.85 19.37 11.18
CA SER A 317 15.08 19.59 9.75
C SER A 317 13.87 19.24 8.88
N SER A 318 12.89 18.52 9.44
CA SER A 318 11.59 18.24 8.81
C SER A 318 10.58 17.86 9.90
N ILE A 319 9.64 18.74 10.14
CA ILE A 319 8.63 18.57 11.22
C ILE A 319 7.51 17.62 10.85
N GLY A 320 7.41 17.22 9.58
CA GLY A 320 6.32 16.39 9.06
C GLY A 320 5.05 17.19 8.76
N VAL A 321 4.01 16.47 8.34
CA VAL A 321 2.73 17.04 7.94
C VAL A 321 1.55 16.30 8.60
N THR A 322 0.44 17.02 8.81
CA THR A 322 -0.87 16.44 9.15
C THR A 322 -1.49 15.78 7.93
N PRO A 323 -2.57 14.99 8.04
CA PRO A 323 -3.30 14.47 6.87
C PRO A 323 -3.72 15.56 5.88
N VAL A 324 -4.29 16.68 6.37
CA VAL A 324 -4.65 17.83 5.52
C VAL A 324 -3.41 18.46 4.90
N GLY A 325 -2.32 18.63 5.67
CA GLY A 325 -1.05 19.11 5.15
C GLY A 325 -0.49 18.23 4.04
N PHE A 326 -0.63 16.91 4.17
CA PHE A 326 -0.20 15.95 3.15
C PHE A 326 -1.07 16.00 1.89
N ALA A 327 -2.38 16.18 2.04
CA ALA A 327 -3.28 16.45 0.92
C ALA A 327 -2.86 17.70 0.14
N HIS A 328 -2.46 18.77 0.83
CA HIS A 328 -1.94 19.98 0.18
C HIS A 328 -0.61 19.73 -0.54
N VAL A 329 0.28 18.89 -0.01
CA VAL A 329 1.52 18.49 -0.71
C VAL A 329 1.16 17.85 -2.05
N PHE A 330 0.25 16.86 -2.07
CA PHE A 330 -0.20 16.22 -3.31
C PHE A 330 -0.87 17.19 -4.27
N ARG A 331 -1.76 18.05 -3.79
CA ARG A 331 -2.41 19.06 -4.63
C ARG A 331 -1.43 20.04 -5.26
N ASN A 332 -0.40 20.47 -4.52
CA ASN A 332 0.65 21.36 -5.03
C ASN A 332 1.59 20.66 -6.03
N LEU A 333 1.62 19.33 -6.04
CA LEU A 333 2.30 18.51 -7.04
C LEU A 333 1.40 18.24 -8.28
N GLY A 334 0.16 18.73 -8.28
CA GLY A 334 -0.79 18.59 -9.39
C GLY A 334 -1.68 17.34 -9.28
N ALA A 335 -1.68 16.63 -8.16
CA ALA A 335 -2.55 15.48 -7.99
C ALA A 335 -4.03 15.88 -7.91
N THR A 336 -4.89 15.10 -8.55
CA THR A 336 -6.35 15.18 -8.47
C THR A 336 -6.93 14.14 -7.52
N SER A 337 -6.20 13.02 -7.30
CA SER A 337 -6.52 12.02 -6.29
C SER A 337 -5.26 11.60 -5.54
N ALA A 338 -5.40 11.32 -4.25
CA ALA A 338 -4.29 10.85 -3.42
C ALA A 338 -4.78 10.03 -2.24
N LEU A 339 -3.96 9.05 -1.85
CA LEU A 339 -4.18 8.14 -0.74
C LEU A 339 -2.97 8.19 0.19
N ASN A 340 -3.23 8.26 1.51
CA ASN A 340 -2.21 8.08 2.52
C ASN A 340 -1.95 6.58 2.73
N LEU A 341 -0.68 6.21 2.78
CA LEU A 341 -0.18 4.88 3.11
C LEU A 341 0.36 4.87 4.54
N ASP A 342 0.99 3.77 4.97
CA ASP A 342 1.64 3.75 6.28
C ASP A 342 2.73 4.83 6.36
N GLY A 343 2.81 5.47 7.50
CA GLY A 343 3.68 6.61 7.76
C GLY A 343 4.58 6.40 8.97
N GLY A 344 4.89 7.52 9.65
CA GLY A 344 5.72 7.45 10.86
C GLY A 344 7.08 6.82 10.58
N GLY A 345 7.48 5.85 11.38
CA GLY A 345 8.76 5.13 11.20
C GLY A 345 8.82 4.26 9.95
N GLY A 346 7.66 3.87 9.38
CA GLY A 346 7.57 3.11 8.13
C GLY A 346 7.81 3.94 6.88
N ALA A 347 7.71 5.28 6.97
CA ALA A 347 7.86 6.17 5.82
C ALA A 347 9.26 6.06 5.19
N THR A 348 9.34 5.39 4.06
CA THR A 348 10.59 5.09 3.36
C THR A 348 10.43 5.30 1.86
N MET A 349 11.43 5.94 1.24
CA MET A 349 11.60 5.97 -0.21
C MET A 349 12.99 5.45 -0.57
N TRP A 350 13.03 4.44 -1.40
CA TRP A 350 14.26 3.90 -1.98
C TRP A 350 14.35 4.22 -3.46
N VAL A 351 15.57 4.50 -3.93
CA VAL A 351 15.88 4.80 -5.34
C VAL A 351 17.08 3.98 -5.77
N LYS A 352 17.00 3.31 -6.90
CA LYS A 352 18.08 2.48 -7.47
C LYS A 352 19.38 3.29 -7.60
N GLY A 353 20.45 2.71 -7.11
CA GLY A 353 21.79 3.34 -7.12
C GLY A 353 21.99 4.45 -6.09
N ARG A 354 20.96 4.78 -5.27
CA ARG A 354 21.05 5.79 -4.20
C ARG A 354 20.69 5.24 -2.82
N GLY A 355 20.03 4.08 -2.76
CA GLY A 355 19.52 3.52 -1.51
C GLY A 355 18.29 4.27 -1.00
N VAL A 356 18.06 4.26 0.32
CA VAL A 356 17.03 5.05 1.00
C VAL A 356 17.39 6.52 0.91
N VAL A 357 16.52 7.34 0.32
CA VAL A 357 16.80 8.75 0.00
C VAL A 357 16.16 9.74 0.96
N ASN A 358 15.19 9.33 1.75
CA ASN A 358 14.63 10.09 2.85
C ASN A 358 15.35 9.78 4.19
N VAL A 359 14.92 10.40 5.28
CA VAL A 359 15.48 10.16 6.63
C VAL A 359 14.41 9.46 7.47
N PRO A 360 14.47 8.12 7.61
CA PRO A 360 13.54 7.39 8.45
C PRO A 360 13.56 7.91 9.90
N SER A 361 12.38 8.17 10.47
CA SER A 361 12.28 8.80 11.81
C SER A 361 12.72 7.89 12.95
N ASP A 362 12.79 6.58 12.73
CA ASP A 362 13.25 5.60 13.72
C ASP A 362 14.78 5.40 13.68
N GLY A 363 15.49 6.20 12.87
CA GLY A 363 16.95 6.12 12.69
C GLY A 363 17.40 5.11 11.64
N SER A 364 16.58 4.13 11.31
CA SER A 364 16.79 3.14 10.25
C SER A 364 15.48 2.85 9.54
N GLU A 365 15.55 2.19 8.38
CA GLU A 365 14.40 1.72 7.66
C GLU A 365 13.65 0.66 8.47
N ARG A 366 12.33 0.82 8.61
CA ARG A 366 11.46 -0.17 9.24
C ARG A 366 11.11 -1.26 8.24
N VAL A 367 10.96 -2.50 8.72
CA VAL A 367 10.40 -3.59 7.93
C VAL A 367 8.89 -3.40 7.72
N VAL A 368 8.40 -3.72 6.53
CA VAL A 368 7.02 -3.53 6.09
C VAL A 368 6.47 -4.83 5.50
N SER A 369 5.15 -4.97 5.42
CA SER A 369 4.50 -6.14 4.82
C SER A 369 4.36 -6.07 3.31
N ASN A 370 4.41 -4.87 2.74
CA ASN A 370 4.26 -4.63 1.31
C ASN A 370 4.88 -3.28 0.91
N ALA A 371 5.16 -3.12 -0.38
CA ALA A 371 5.72 -1.92 -0.96
C ALA A 371 5.05 -1.58 -2.29
N VAL A 372 5.12 -0.30 -2.67
CA VAL A 372 4.72 0.20 -4.00
C VAL A 372 5.99 0.51 -4.78
N LEU A 373 6.13 -0.07 -5.96
CA LEU A 373 7.35 -0.08 -6.75
C LEU A 373 7.14 0.57 -8.12
N VAL A 374 8.20 1.17 -8.64
CA VAL A 374 8.30 1.58 -10.05
C VAL A 374 9.31 0.66 -10.74
N LEU A 375 8.84 -0.18 -11.66
CA LEU A 375 9.65 -1.15 -12.38
C LEU A 375 10.11 -0.61 -13.73
N PRO A 376 11.30 -1.03 -14.23
CA PRO A 376 11.77 -0.67 -15.57
C PRO A 376 11.07 -1.52 -16.65
N GLY A 377 10.85 -0.93 -17.80
CA GLY A 377 10.30 -1.61 -18.98
C GLY A 377 8.79 -1.46 -19.11
N ALA A 378 8.24 -1.80 -20.26
CA ALA A 378 6.82 -2.05 -20.40
C ALA A 378 6.50 -3.30 -19.59
N ASP A 379 5.38 -3.27 -18.94
CA ASP A 379 4.84 -4.25 -18.01
C ASP A 379 5.39 -5.67 -18.15
N ARG A 380 5.81 -6.23 -17.02
CA ARG A 380 6.17 -7.65 -16.92
C ARG A 380 4.95 -8.54 -16.67
N ASP A 381 3.84 -7.94 -16.26
CA ASP A 381 2.60 -8.63 -15.93
C ASP A 381 1.70 -8.70 -17.16
N GLU A 382 2.20 -9.22 -18.27
CA GLU A 382 1.31 -9.75 -19.27
C GLU A 382 0.41 -10.79 -18.57
N PRO A 383 -0.91 -10.73 -18.73
CA PRO A 383 -1.76 -11.83 -18.37
C PRO A 383 -1.56 -12.98 -19.39
N THR A 384 -0.31 -13.34 -19.64
CA THR A 384 0.02 -14.59 -20.30
C THR A 384 -0.37 -15.69 -19.33
N GLY A 385 -1.47 -16.29 -19.62
CA GLY A 385 -2.00 -17.37 -18.81
C GLY A 385 -0.91 -18.30 -18.31
N LEU A 386 -0.84 -18.48 -17.00
CA LEU A 386 -0.37 -19.68 -16.31
C LEU A 386 1.13 -20.00 -16.23
N ALA A 387 2.06 -19.30 -16.86
CA ALA A 387 3.45 -19.80 -16.93
C ALA A 387 4.46 -19.14 -15.97
N LEU A 388 4.24 -17.93 -15.44
CA LEU A 388 5.29 -17.16 -14.78
C LEU A 388 5.40 -17.28 -13.25
N SER A 389 4.40 -17.83 -12.59
CA SER A 389 4.38 -17.98 -11.12
C SER A 389 5.45 -18.93 -10.56
N ARG A 390 6.03 -19.82 -11.37
CA ARG A 390 6.97 -20.83 -10.87
C ARG A 390 8.40 -20.35 -10.68
N THR A 391 8.84 -19.35 -11.41
CA THR A 391 10.26 -18.91 -11.39
C THR A 391 10.52 -17.88 -10.28
N ARG A 392 9.56 -17.01 -9.98
CA ARG A 392 9.69 -16.00 -8.91
C ARG A 392 9.62 -16.59 -7.49
N LEU A 393 8.83 -17.64 -7.28
CA LEU A 393 8.72 -18.30 -5.97
C LEU A 393 10.00 -19.03 -5.52
N ALA A 394 10.80 -19.52 -6.47
CA ALA A 394 12.04 -20.24 -6.16
C ALA A 394 13.19 -19.31 -5.74
N SER A 395 13.25 -18.09 -6.27
CA SER A 395 14.32 -17.13 -5.92
C SER A 395 14.09 -16.38 -4.60
N ARG A 396 12.85 -16.35 -4.09
CA ARG A 396 12.51 -15.69 -2.83
C ARG A 396 12.82 -16.54 -1.57
N SER A 397 12.92 -17.86 -1.70
CA SER A 397 13.04 -18.74 -0.53
C SER A 397 14.41 -18.78 0.12
N GLU A 398 15.47 -18.36 -0.56
CA GLU A 398 16.85 -18.51 -0.07
C GLU A 398 17.49 -17.25 0.53
N GLY A 399 16.98 -16.05 0.21
CA GLY A 399 17.58 -14.78 0.65
C GLY A 399 17.02 -14.19 1.95
N ALA A 400 15.77 -14.50 2.30
CA ALA A 400 15.04 -13.78 3.35
C ALA A 400 15.13 -14.40 4.76
N ALA A 401 15.69 -15.59 4.90
CA ALA A 401 15.65 -16.33 6.16
C ALA A 401 16.71 -15.91 7.21
N ALA A 402 17.72 -15.14 6.83
CA ALA A 402 18.88 -14.91 7.70
C ALA A 402 18.84 -13.60 8.53
N GLU A 403 18.03 -12.61 8.15
CA GLU A 403 18.15 -11.27 8.74
C GLU A 403 16.94 -10.79 9.55
N ALA A 404 15.79 -11.44 9.45
CA ALA A 404 14.53 -10.96 10.06
C ALA A 404 14.34 -11.29 11.55
N ALA A 405 15.24 -12.05 12.17
CA ALA A 405 15.05 -12.55 13.55
C ALA A 405 15.43 -11.56 14.66
N SER A 406 15.98 -10.39 14.34
CA SER A 406 16.66 -9.54 15.35
C SER A 406 15.95 -8.26 15.77
N LEU A 407 14.87 -7.82 15.16
CA LEU A 407 14.33 -6.44 15.37
C LEU A 407 12.81 -6.32 15.50
N ALA A 408 12.10 -7.29 16.02
CA ALA A 408 10.68 -7.12 16.36
C ALA A 408 10.52 -6.43 17.71
N ASP A 409 10.12 -5.17 17.73
CA ASP A 409 9.67 -4.46 18.94
C ASP A 409 8.15 -4.69 19.13
N PRO A 410 7.72 -5.40 20.18
CA PRO A 410 6.31 -5.71 20.41
C PRO A 410 5.45 -4.51 20.88
N ALA A 411 6.02 -3.33 21.08
CA ALA A 411 5.32 -2.22 21.71
C ALA A 411 4.46 -1.35 20.76
N SER A 412 4.51 -1.57 19.44
CA SER A 412 3.83 -0.68 18.47
C SER A 412 2.48 -1.15 17.95
N THR A 413 2.01 -2.35 18.31
CA THR A 413 0.85 -2.98 17.66
C THR A 413 -0.50 -2.79 18.36
N GLY A 414 -0.53 -2.26 19.56
CA GLY A 414 -1.73 -2.36 20.41
C GLY A 414 -2.71 -1.18 20.41
N GLY A 415 -2.45 -0.06 19.73
CA GLY A 415 -3.18 1.15 20.09
C GLY A 415 -3.95 1.91 19.01
N LEU A 416 -3.69 1.68 17.75
CA LEU A 416 -4.18 2.57 16.69
C LEU A 416 -5.47 2.10 15.98
N LEU A 417 -5.74 0.82 15.97
CA LEU A 417 -6.82 0.25 15.14
C LEU A 417 -8.20 0.21 15.80
N ASP A 418 -8.28 0.21 17.14
CA ASP A 418 -9.55 0.10 17.85
C ASP A 418 -10.43 1.36 17.86
N ARG A 419 -10.01 2.47 17.23
CA ARG A 419 -10.71 3.76 17.35
C ARG A 419 -11.25 4.36 16.05
N TYR A 420 -11.17 3.67 14.94
CA TYR A 420 -11.72 4.15 13.67
C TYR A 420 -13.07 3.51 13.27
N GLY A 421 -13.78 2.86 14.19
CA GLY A 421 -15.14 2.38 14.03
C GLY A 421 -16.13 3.41 14.53
N GLY A 422 -16.63 4.25 13.62
CA GLY A 422 -17.69 5.20 13.87
C GLY A 422 -18.04 5.92 12.57
#